data_4cd56525c804c6256b8f52114c9d4583
#
_entry.id   4cd56525c804c6256b8f52114c9d4583
#
_cell.length_a   1.000
_cell.length_b   1.000
_cell.length_c   1.000
_cell.angle_alpha   90.00
_cell.angle_beta   90.00
_cell.angle_gamma   90.00
#
_symmetry.space_group_name_H-M   'P 1'
#
loop_
_entity.id
_entity.type
_entity.pdbx_description
1 polymer ?
#
loop_
_entity_poly.entity_id
_entity_poly.type
_entity_poly.pdbx_seq_one_letter_code
_entity_poly.pdbx_strand_id
1 'polypeptide(L)'
;MQQPAVADSAAWLLSQCKLHNIQLLFCGKHGQFIEKFRHEFSENGIQLITGAIGVNQHDHINNKFAFGQICAALNLPNIPATQVQNRESLIEAIQAYQHRYHSICAKPVYGVYGAGFVRLSDEVSYFQHFQSNTLCNTQQFIEAYAQLESPIDYLIMPFLSGQECSVDIACSNGQILALVTRIKFKFYQECYVEHPCHAICTTLVQHFQCDGLINIQFKQDDQGVWHILEINPRPAGGFAYTQHTGINLVAELMAEKLQLALVRPEPIAVVQVLPVMQSIKMDDTH
;
A
#
# COMPACT_ATOMS: atom_id res chain seq x y z
N MET A 1 -8.11 -21.23 -18.93
CA MET A 1 -8.11 -20.15 -19.95
C MET A 1 -6.72 -19.52 -20.00
N GLN A 2 -6.14 -19.39 -21.18
CA GLN A 2 -4.86 -18.70 -21.34
C GLN A 2 -5.06 -17.18 -21.19
N GLN A 3 -4.27 -16.54 -20.33
CA GLN A 3 -4.32 -15.09 -20.15
C GLN A 3 -3.71 -14.41 -21.39
N PRO A 4 -4.39 -13.42 -22.03
CA PRO A 4 -3.87 -12.72 -23.20
C PRO A 4 -2.64 -11.87 -22.83
N ALA A 5 -1.93 -11.38 -23.87
CA ALA A 5 -0.88 -10.40 -23.69
C ALA A 5 -1.40 -9.15 -22.96
N VAL A 6 -0.54 -8.48 -22.18
CA VAL A 6 -0.95 -7.35 -21.31
C VAL A 6 -1.69 -6.25 -22.09
N ALA A 7 -1.31 -5.99 -23.35
CA ALA A 7 -1.96 -4.97 -24.19
C ALA A 7 -3.46 -5.27 -24.48
N ASP A 8 -3.83 -6.54 -24.53
CA ASP A 8 -5.20 -6.96 -24.88
C ASP A 8 -6.05 -7.31 -23.65
N SER A 9 -5.47 -7.18 -22.45
CA SER A 9 -6.11 -7.64 -21.22
C SER A 9 -7.43 -6.91 -20.91
N ALA A 10 -7.51 -5.61 -21.19
CA ALA A 10 -8.73 -4.84 -20.92
C ALA A 10 -9.88 -5.25 -21.87
N ALA A 11 -9.61 -5.38 -23.17
CA ALA A 11 -10.58 -5.81 -24.16
C ALA A 11 -11.06 -7.25 -23.88
N TRP A 12 -10.13 -8.14 -23.50
CA TRP A 12 -10.47 -9.51 -23.11
C TRP A 12 -11.34 -9.52 -21.86
N LEU A 13 -10.99 -8.77 -20.79
CA LEU A 13 -11.80 -8.66 -19.58
C LEU A 13 -13.20 -8.13 -19.89
N LEU A 14 -13.32 -7.10 -20.71
CA LEU A 14 -14.60 -6.56 -21.14
C LEU A 14 -15.45 -7.62 -21.86
N SER A 15 -14.84 -8.40 -22.76
CA SER A 15 -15.52 -9.49 -23.45
C SER A 15 -16.02 -10.58 -22.48
N GLN A 16 -15.22 -10.93 -21.47
CA GLN A 16 -15.61 -11.89 -20.44
C GLN A 16 -16.74 -11.35 -19.55
N CYS A 17 -16.68 -10.07 -19.18
CA CYS A 17 -17.75 -9.43 -18.42
C CYS A 17 -19.09 -9.49 -19.17
N LYS A 18 -19.07 -9.19 -20.48
CA LYS A 18 -20.27 -9.31 -21.34
C LYS A 18 -20.77 -10.75 -21.44
N LEU A 19 -19.86 -11.70 -21.70
CA LEU A 19 -20.20 -13.12 -21.86
C LEU A 19 -20.88 -13.70 -20.61
N HIS A 20 -20.43 -13.27 -19.43
CA HIS A 20 -20.89 -13.78 -18.14
C HIS A 20 -21.87 -12.84 -17.42
N ASN A 21 -22.36 -11.78 -18.08
CA ASN A 21 -23.28 -10.79 -17.51
C ASN A 21 -22.76 -10.18 -16.19
N ILE A 22 -21.46 -9.89 -16.12
CA ILE A 22 -20.82 -9.27 -14.96
C ILE A 22 -21.14 -7.78 -14.94
N GLN A 23 -21.65 -7.28 -13.83
CA GLN A 23 -21.99 -5.87 -13.62
C GLN A 23 -20.93 -5.13 -12.79
N LEU A 24 -20.10 -5.85 -12.05
CA LEU A 24 -19.09 -5.29 -11.16
C LEU A 24 -17.77 -6.05 -11.32
N LEU A 25 -16.68 -5.33 -11.61
CA LEU A 25 -15.34 -5.91 -11.76
C LEU A 25 -14.38 -5.33 -10.70
N PHE A 26 -13.89 -6.18 -9.81
CA PHE A 26 -12.86 -5.84 -8.84
C PHE A 26 -11.47 -6.15 -9.41
N CYS A 27 -10.62 -5.11 -9.58
CA CYS A 27 -9.37 -5.19 -10.35
C CYS A 27 -8.12 -5.54 -9.51
N GLY A 28 -8.19 -5.46 -8.18
CA GLY A 28 -7.09 -5.76 -7.27
C GLY A 28 -5.81 -4.98 -7.64
N LYS A 29 -4.68 -5.69 -7.74
CA LYS A 29 -3.37 -5.08 -8.05
C LYS A 29 -3.25 -4.50 -9.47
N HIS A 30 -4.17 -4.80 -10.35
CA HIS A 30 -4.19 -4.32 -11.74
C HIS A 30 -5.06 -3.06 -11.92
N GLY A 31 -5.57 -2.49 -10.81
CA GLY A 31 -6.47 -1.34 -10.82
C GLY A 31 -5.96 -0.17 -11.66
N GLN A 32 -4.71 0.26 -11.47
CA GLN A 32 -4.10 1.37 -12.22
C GLN A 32 -4.15 1.16 -13.75
N PHE A 33 -3.88 -0.05 -14.21
CA PHE A 33 -3.93 -0.34 -15.65
C PHE A 33 -5.36 -0.32 -16.19
N ILE A 34 -6.30 -0.98 -15.49
CA ILE A 34 -7.69 -1.09 -15.92
C ILE A 34 -8.44 0.25 -15.78
N GLU A 35 -8.03 1.12 -14.86
CA GLU A 35 -8.61 2.46 -14.69
C GLU A 35 -8.62 3.29 -15.98
N LYS A 36 -7.62 3.10 -16.85
CA LYS A 36 -7.53 3.77 -18.16
C LYS A 36 -8.73 3.49 -19.06
N PHE A 37 -9.44 2.41 -18.82
CA PHE A 37 -10.57 1.93 -19.60
C PHE A 37 -11.91 2.10 -18.88
N ARG A 38 -11.95 2.84 -17.76
CA ARG A 38 -13.17 3.04 -16.94
C ARG A 38 -14.38 3.46 -17.77
N HIS A 39 -14.19 4.41 -18.68
CA HIS A 39 -15.28 4.90 -19.55
C HIS A 39 -15.85 3.77 -20.43
N GLU A 40 -14.99 2.99 -21.08
CA GLU A 40 -15.38 1.87 -21.94
C GLU A 40 -16.18 0.80 -21.19
N PHE A 41 -15.74 0.44 -19.96
CA PHE A 41 -16.50 -0.48 -19.10
C PHE A 41 -17.84 0.11 -18.69
N SER A 42 -17.87 1.38 -18.31
CA SER A 42 -19.09 2.07 -17.89
C SER A 42 -20.13 2.14 -19.01
N GLU A 43 -19.74 2.44 -20.25
CA GLU A 43 -20.64 2.40 -21.44
C GLU A 43 -21.26 1.03 -21.68
N ASN A 44 -20.63 -0.01 -21.18
CA ASN A 44 -21.14 -1.39 -21.26
C ASN A 44 -21.85 -1.85 -19.97
N GLY A 45 -22.20 -0.92 -19.08
CA GLY A 45 -22.91 -1.20 -17.84
C GLY A 45 -22.09 -1.94 -16.78
N ILE A 46 -20.74 -1.92 -16.88
CA ILE A 46 -19.85 -2.60 -15.96
C ILE A 46 -19.19 -1.57 -15.05
N GLN A 47 -19.41 -1.69 -13.76
CA GLN A 47 -18.78 -0.86 -12.76
C GLN A 47 -17.38 -1.40 -12.41
N LEU A 48 -16.35 -0.54 -12.48
CA LEU A 48 -14.98 -0.89 -12.08
C LEU A 48 -14.71 -0.49 -10.64
N ILE A 49 -14.05 -1.39 -9.90
CA ILE A 49 -13.44 -1.12 -8.59
C ILE A 49 -11.93 -1.27 -8.75
N THR A 50 -11.21 -0.16 -8.80
CA THR A 50 -9.79 -0.11 -9.13
C THR A 50 -8.89 0.32 -7.97
N GLY A 51 -9.49 0.75 -6.85
CA GLY A 51 -8.79 1.25 -5.66
C GLY A 51 -8.75 2.78 -5.57
N ALA A 52 -8.79 3.49 -6.71
CA ALA A 52 -8.96 4.95 -6.80
C ALA A 52 -9.59 5.31 -8.14
N ILE A 53 -10.30 6.44 -8.21
CA ILE A 53 -10.95 6.92 -9.43
C ILE A 53 -10.04 7.92 -10.13
N GLY A 54 -9.68 7.61 -11.37
CA GLY A 54 -8.84 8.45 -12.22
C GLY A 54 -7.37 8.02 -12.25
N VAL A 55 -6.80 7.99 -13.46
CA VAL A 55 -5.41 7.58 -13.70
C VAL A 55 -4.44 8.44 -12.91
N ASN A 56 -4.65 9.75 -12.84
CA ASN A 56 -3.80 10.67 -12.10
C ASN A 56 -3.76 10.35 -10.60
N GLN A 57 -4.85 9.88 -10.01
CA GLN A 57 -4.87 9.50 -8.60
C GLN A 57 -4.00 8.26 -8.36
N HIS A 58 -4.07 7.27 -9.24
CA HIS A 58 -3.17 6.12 -9.19
C HIS A 58 -1.70 6.51 -9.35
N ASP A 59 -1.39 7.43 -10.26
CA ASP A 59 -0.02 7.91 -10.49
C ASP A 59 0.51 8.62 -9.23
N HIS A 60 -0.28 9.48 -8.60
CA HIS A 60 0.08 10.15 -7.36
C HIS A 60 0.27 9.17 -6.19
N ILE A 61 -0.61 8.16 -6.05
CA ILE A 61 -0.50 7.13 -5.03
C ILE A 61 0.76 6.28 -5.22
N ASN A 62 1.08 5.91 -6.45
CA ASN A 62 2.20 5.01 -6.75
C ASN A 62 3.56 5.70 -6.75
N ASN A 63 3.61 7.01 -7.01
CA ASN A 63 4.82 7.83 -6.88
C ASN A 63 4.97 8.29 -5.43
N LYS A 64 5.81 7.61 -4.65
CA LYS A 64 5.98 7.86 -3.21
C LYS A 64 6.48 9.27 -2.89
N PHE A 65 7.22 9.91 -3.81
CA PHE A 65 7.65 11.30 -3.64
C PHE A 65 6.48 12.28 -3.80
N ALA A 66 5.76 12.18 -4.91
CA ALA A 66 4.57 12.99 -5.17
C ALA A 66 3.51 12.81 -4.05
N PHE A 67 3.28 11.56 -3.63
CA PHE A 67 2.41 11.24 -2.52
C PHE A 67 2.81 11.98 -1.23
N GLY A 68 4.11 11.92 -0.85
CA GLY A 68 4.63 12.63 0.32
C GLY A 68 4.45 14.15 0.23
N GLN A 69 4.68 14.74 -0.95
CA GLN A 69 4.46 16.17 -1.18
C GLN A 69 2.98 16.57 -1.02
N ILE A 70 2.07 15.75 -1.53
CA ILE A 70 0.62 15.95 -1.37
C ILE A 70 0.23 15.87 0.10
N CYS A 71 0.72 14.86 0.84
CA CYS A 71 0.47 14.76 2.28
C CYS A 71 0.97 15.99 3.04
N ALA A 72 2.16 16.52 2.70
CA ALA A 72 2.69 17.74 3.30
C ALA A 72 1.81 18.97 2.98
N ALA A 73 1.35 19.11 1.74
CA ALA A 73 0.46 20.19 1.33
C ALA A 73 -0.91 20.16 2.04
N LEU A 74 -1.36 18.96 2.40
CA LEU A 74 -2.57 18.73 3.21
C LEU A 74 -2.33 18.89 4.72
N ASN A 75 -1.13 19.26 5.15
CA ASN A 75 -0.71 19.32 6.56
C ASN A 75 -0.89 18.01 7.33
N LEU A 76 -0.74 16.89 6.63
CA LEU A 76 -0.81 15.56 7.24
C LEU A 76 0.59 15.12 7.72
N PRO A 77 0.68 14.31 8.80
CA PRO A 77 1.96 13.81 9.31
C PRO A 77 2.60 12.87 8.31
N ASN A 78 3.53 13.38 7.52
CA ASN A 78 4.32 12.66 6.53
C ASN A 78 5.79 12.60 6.94
N ILE A 79 6.54 11.72 6.29
CA ILE A 79 7.98 11.60 6.51
C ILE A 79 8.70 12.47 5.48
N PRO A 80 9.58 13.41 5.91
CA PRO A 80 10.35 14.20 4.96
C PRO A 80 11.27 13.31 4.13
N ALA A 81 11.32 13.54 2.83
CA ALA A 81 12.13 12.76 1.91
C ALA A 81 12.74 13.63 0.82
N THR A 82 13.95 13.28 0.37
CA THR A 82 14.60 13.86 -0.80
C THR A 82 14.69 12.81 -1.89
N GLN A 83 14.16 13.13 -3.07
CA GLN A 83 14.32 12.31 -4.26
C GLN A 83 15.71 12.49 -4.85
N VAL A 84 16.37 11.38 -5.20
CA VAL A 84 17.69 11.34 -5.81
C VAL A 84 17.64 10.54 -7.11
N GLN A 85 18.36 11.00 -8.12
CA GLN A 85 18.33 10.45 -9.48
C GLN A 85 19.72 10.16 -10.06
N ASN A 86 20.77 10.51 -9.32
CA ASN A 86 22.16 10.25 -9.69
C ASN A 86 23.03 10.13 -8.42
N ARG A 87 24.29 9.73 -8.63
CA ARG A 87 25.24 9.50 -7.54
C ARG A 87 25.51 10.76 -6.70
N GLU A 88 25.62 11.90 -7.34
CA GLU A 88 25.92 13.18 -6.69
C GLU A 88 24.79 13.58 -5.75
N SER A 89 23.56 13.62 -6.25
CA SER A 89 22.36 13.91 -5.44
C SER A 89 22.14 12.89 -4.32
N LEU A 90 22.50 11.61 -4.55
CA LEU A 90 22.45 10.58 -3.53
C LEU A 90 23.41 10.87 -2.36
N ILE A 91 24.67 11.22 -2.66
CA ILE A 91 25.66 11.53 -1.64
C ILE A 91 25.24 12.77 -0.83
N GLU A 92 24.83 13.83 -1.51
CA GLU A 92 24.38 15.07 -0.87
C GLU A 92 23.19 14.83 0.08
N ALA A 93 22.19 14.07 -0.39
CA ALA A 93 21.02 13.73 0.41
C ALA A 93 21.41 12.87 1.63
N ILE A 94 22.24 11.84 1.46
CA ILE A 94 22.71 11.00 2.57
C ILE A 94 23.40 11.86 3.63
N GLN A 95 24.36 12.70 3.23
CA GLN A 95 25.09 13.57 4.15
C GLN A 95 24.15 14.51 4.91
N ALA A 96 23.22 15.18 4.20
CA ALA A 96 22.26 16.09 4.80
C ALA A 96 21.34 15.38 5.83
N TYR A 97 20.91 14.15 5.53
CA TYR A 97 20.05 13.40 6.44
C TYR A 97 20.81 12.78 7.61
N GLN A 98 22.05 12.31 7.44
CA GLN A 98 22.90 11.81 8.53
C GLN A 98 23.23 12.90 9.55
N HIS A 99 23.39 14.15 9.12
CA HIS A 99 23.57 15.27 10.04
C HIS A 99 22.32 15.60 10.88
N ARG A 100 21.14 15.26 10.37
CA ARG A 100 19.86 15.68 10.96
C ARG A 100 19.16 14.55 11.74
N TYR A 101 19.36 13.31 11.34
CA TYR A 101 18.65 12.15 11.86
C TYR A 101 19.60 11.06 12.31
N HIS A 102 19.29 10.41 13.42
CA HIS A 102 20.09 9.32 13.96
C HIS A 102 20.15 8.09 13.05
N SER A 103 19.10 7.82 12.29
CA SER A 103 19.04 6.68 11.37
C SER A 103 18.29 7.08 10.10
N ILE A 104 18.81 6.63 8.95
CA ILE A 104 18.27 6.95 7.64
C ILE A 104 18.01 5.69 6.81
N CYS A 105 17.16 5.81 5.82
CA CYS A 105 16.88 4.73 4.88
C CYS A 105 16.75 5.24 3.45
N ALA A 106 16.93 4.32 2.51
CA ALA A 106 16.68 4.52 1.11
C ALA A 106 15.48 3.65 0.66
N LYS A 107 14.59 4.23 -0.14
CA LYS A 107 13.38 3.55 -0.65
C LYS A 107 13.17 3.95 -2.12
N PRO A 108 12.94 3.02 -3.07
CA PRO A 108 12.61 3.38 -4.44
C PRO A 108 11.33 4.23 -4.49
N VAL A 109 11.29 5.22 -5.37
CA VAL A 109 10.09 6.05 -5.62
C VAL A 109 8.93 5.18 -6.05
N TYR A 110 9.18 4.24 -6.97
CA TYR A 110 8.23 3.23 -7.41
C TYR A 110 8.61 1.85 -6.88
N GLY A 111 7.64 1.07 -6.49
CA GLY A 111 7.86 -0.31 -6.03
C GLY A 111 6.79 -0.76 -5.05
N VAL A 112 6.67 -2.07 -4.88
CA VAL A 112 5.70 -2.73 -4.02
C VAL A 112 6.39 -3.71 -3.07
N TYR A 113 5.73 -4.06 -1.98
CA TYR A 113 6.21 -5.07 -0.99
C TYR A 113 7.55 -4.74 -0.33
N GLY A 114 7.91 -3.45 -0.23
CA GLY A 114 9.20 -3.03 0.35
C GLY A 114 10.43 -3.40 -0.49
N ALA A 115 10.24 -3.82 -1.75
CA ALA A 115 11.36 -4.14 -2.63
C ALA A 115 12.29 -2.94 -2.78
N GLY A 116 13.59 -3.14 -2.57
CA GLY A 116 14.62 -2.10 -2.65
C GLY A 116 14.69 -1.16 -1.45
N PHE A 117 13.86 -1.36 -0.42
CA PHE A 117 14.00 -0.63 0.85
C PHE A 117 15.24 -1.12 1.61
N VAL A 118 16.09 -0.18 2.03
CA VAL A 118 17.25 -0.47 2.89
C VAL A 118 17.45 0.62 3.94
N ARG A 119 17.80 0.22 5.16
CA ARG A 119 18.34 1.11 6.17
C ARG A 119 19.85 1.26 5.95
N LEU A 120 20.33 2.48 5.89
CA LEU A 120 21.74 2.80 5.67
C LEU A 120 22.48 2.98 6.99
N SER A 121 23.68 2.41 7.11
CA SER A 121 24.53 2.56 8.28
C SER A 121 26.00 2.41 7.90
N ASP A 122 26.85 3.31 8.38
CA ASP A 122 28.29 3.27 8.13
C ASP A 122 29.00 2.17 8.94
N GLU A 123 28.38 1.72 10.03
CA GLU A 123 28.95 0.74 10.97
C GLU A 123 28.71 -0.72 10.51
N VAL A 124 27.87 -0.96 9.51
CA VAL A 124 27.50 -2.31 9.07
C VAL A 124 28.57 -2.89 8.17
N SER A 125 29.14 -4.03 8.58
CA SER A 125 30.05 -4.80 7.73
C SER A 125 29.31 -5.61 6.67
N TYR A 126 30.04 -6.00 5.61
CA TYR A 126 29.51 -6.85 4.54
C TYR A 126 28.85 -8.15 5.08
N PHE A 127 29.44 -8.81 6.06
CA PHE A 127 28.90 -10.04 6.62
C PHE A 127 27.66 -9.84 7.49
N GLN A 128 27.46 -8.67 8.08
CA GLN A 128 26.25 -8.34 8.83
C GLN A 128 25.05 -8.15 7.90
N HIS A 129 25.27 -7.75 6.66
CA HIS A 129 24.23 -7.64 5.66
C HIS A 129 23.48 -8.96 5.43
N PHE A 130 24.15 -10.10 5.53
CA PHE A 130 23.52 -11.42 5.40
C PHE A 130 22.57 -11.77 6.57
N GLN A 131 22.65 -11.07 7.68
CA GLN A 131 21.77 -11.27 8.82
C GLN A 131 20.45 -10.47 8.70
N SER A 132 20.42 -9.45 7.83
CA SER A 132 19.25 -8.60 7.59
C SER A 132 19.29 -8.07 6.16
N ASN A 133 18.35 -8.50 5.35
CA ASN A 133 18.20 -8.04 3.96
C ASN A 133 17.71 -6.57 3.84
N THR A 134 17.44 -5.92 4.97
CA THR A 134 16.99 -4.52 5.02
C THR A 134 18.04 -3.57 5.57
N LEU A 135 19.26 -4.05 5.89
CA LEU A 135 20.35 -3.24 6.41
C LEU A 135 21.52 -3.26 5.43
N CYS A 136 22.01 -2.10 5.03
CA CYS A 136 23.09 -1.97 4.05
C CYS A 136 24.15 -0.97 4.53
N ASN A 137 25.44 -1.25 4.23
CA ASN A 137 26.50 -0.27 4.42
C ASN A 137 26.30 0.90 3.46
N THR A 138 26.39 2.13 3.97
CA THR A 138 26.15 3.36 3.20
C THR A 138 27.05 3.48 1.99
N GLN A 139 28.36 3.24 2.16
CA GLN A 139 29.33 3.35 1.07
C GLN A 139 29.08 2.30 -0.01
N GLN A 140 28.78 1.06 0.39
CA GLN A 140 28.43 -0.02 -0.55
C GLN A 140 27.16 0.28 -1.33
N PHE A 141 26.16 0.90 -0.70
CA PHE A 141 24.95 1.34 -1.38
C PHE A 141 25.24 2.40 -2.44
N ILE A 142 26.07 3.41 -2.11
CA ILE A 142 26.50 4.47 -3.04
C ILE A 142 27.24 3.88 -4.24
N GLU A 143 28.18 2.97 -3.99
CA GLU A 143 28.97 2.32 -5.04
C GLU A 143 28.12 1.44 -5.96
N ALA A 144 27.20 0.65 -5.38
CA ALA A 144 26.27 -0.17 -6.14
C ALA A 144 25.29 0.68 -6.98
N TYR A 145 24.80 1.78 -6.41
CA TYR A 145 23.92 2.71 -7.13
C TYR A 145 24.63 3.35 -8.33
N ALA A 146 25.91 3.70 -8.19
CA ALA A 146 26.72 4.30 -9.24
C ALA A 146 27.01 3.33 -10.43
N GLN A 147 26.83 2.02 -10.22
CA GLN A 147 27.02 0.99 -11.26
C GLN A 147 25.75 0.66 -12.05
N LEU A 148 24.62 1.27 -11.69
CA LEU A 148 23.37 1.04 -12.42
C LEU A 148 23.48 1.63 -13.84
N GLU A 149 23.20 0.83 -14.85
CA GLU A 149 23.13 1.28 -16.25
C GLU A 149 22.04 2.35 -16.46
N SER A 150 20.93 2.21 -15.74
CA SER A 150 19.84 3.18 -15.71
C SER A 150 19.55 3.53 -14.24
N PRO A 151 19.81 4.76 -13.80
CA PRO A 151 19.53 5.19 -12.45
C PRO A 151 18.06 4.96 -12.09
N ILE A 152 17.84 4.44 -10.88
CA ILE A 152 16.52 4.28 -10.30
C ILE A 152 16.29 5.45 -9.34
N ASP A 153 15.14 6.09 -9.43
CA ASP A 153 14.76 7.16 -8.51
C ASP A 153 14.55 6.59 -7.10
N TYR A 154 15.36 7.08 -6.16
CA TYR A 154 15.27 6.73 -4.74
C TYR A 154 14.84 7.92 -3.90
N LEU A 155 14.26 7.62 -2.73
CA LEU A 155 14.04 8.56 -1.64
C LEU A 155 15.05 8.29 -0.55
N ILE A 156 15.71 9.34 -0.08
CA ILE A 156 16.48 9.33 1.16
C ILE A 156 15.62 10.00 2.23
N MET A 157 15.43 9.31 3.36
CA MET A 157 14.49 9.73 4.41
C MET A 157 14.93 9.22 5.78
N PRO A 158 14.43 9.81 6.90
CA PRO A 158 14.66 9.25 8.22
C PRO A 158 14.05 7.86 8.32
N PHE A 159 14.74 6.95 8.99
CA PHE A 159 14.22 5.64 9.35
C PHE A 159 13.41 5.74 10.64
N LEU A 160 12.15 5.38 10.60
CA LEU A 160 11.29 5.31 11.77
C LEU A 160 11.37 3.91 12.39
N SER A 161 11.73 3.85 13.67
CA SER A 161 11.93 2.59 14.40
C SER A 161 10.68 2.09 15.15
N GLY A 162 9.66 2.94 15.29
CA GLY A 162 8.46 2.64 16.06
C GLY A 162 7.54 1.60 15.42
N GLN A 163 6.37 1.47 16.00
CA GLN A 163 5.35 0.50 15.57
C GLN A 163 4.79 0.83 14.19
N GLU A 164 4.43 -0.19 13.44
CA GLU A 164 3.77 -0.07 12.13
C GLU A 164 2.32 -0.55 12.24
N CYS A 165 1.41 0.19 11.65
CA CYS A 165 0.03 -0.24 11.49
C CYS A 165 -0.43 -0.15 10.04
N SER A 166 -1.43 -0.97 9.74
CA SER A 166 -2.14 -1.03 8.47
C SER A 166 -3.60 -0.77 8.71
N VAL A 167 -4.16 0.27 8.10
CA VAL A 167 -5.60 0.54 8.11
C VAL A 167 -6.20 -0.02 6.84
N ASP A 168 -6.99 -1.08 6.97
CA ASP A 168 -7.75 -1.66 5.86
C ASP A 168 -9.11 -0.98 5.79
N ILE A 169 -9.51 -0.57 4.58
CA ILE A 169 -10.63 0.33 4.36
C ILE A 169 -11.50 -0.18 3.22
N ALA A 170 -12.81 -0.21 3.44
CA ALA A 170 -13.81 -0.22 2.40
C ALA A 170 -14.24 1.23 2.13
N CYS A 171 -14.12 1.68 0.88
CA CYS A 171 -14.49 3.03 0.50
C CYS A 171 -15.20 3.05 -0.87
N SER A 172 -16.01 4.07 -1.10
CA SER A 172 -16.73 4.29 -2.34
C SER A 172 -16.71 5.77 -2.68
N ASN A 173 -16.26 6.11 -3.88
CA ASN A 173 -16.26 7.49 -4.38
C ASN A 173 -15.62 8.51 -3.40
N GLY A 174 -14.48 8.17 -2.82
CA GLY A 174 -13.78 9.04 -1.88
C GLY A 174 -14.39 9.11 -0.48
N GLN A 175 -15.33 8.21 -0.14
CA GLN A 175 -15.96 8.15 1.17
C GLN A 175 -15.68 6.79 1.85
N ILE A 176 -15.36 6.81 3.13
CA ILE A 176 -15.15 5.60 3.93
C ILE A 176 -16.51 4.99 4.28
N LEU A 177 -16.67 3.70 4.01
CA LEU A 177 -17.81 2.90 4.43
C LEU A 177 -17.54 2.22 5.76
N ALA A 178 -16.37 1.61 5.89
CA ALA A 178 -15.87 1.00 7.11
C ALA A 178 -14.35 0.88 7.07
N LEU A 179 -13.72 0.79 8.25
CA LEU A 179 -12.27 0.62 8.35
C LEU A 179 -11.89 -0.12 9.64
N VAL A 180 -10.75 -0.81 9.59
CA VAL A 180 -10.17 -1.55 10.72
C VAL A 180 -8.66 -1.39 10.68
N THR A 181 -8.04 -1.04 11.80
CA THR A 181 -6.59 -0.96 11.93
C THR A 181 -6.02 -2.29 12.40
N ARG A 182 -4.95 -2.74 11.75
CA ARG A 182 -4.16 -3.89 12.19
C ARG A 182 -2.78 -3.46 12.63
N ILE A 183 -2.37 -3.93 13.80
CA ILE A 183 -1.01 -3.80 14.32
C ILE A 183 -0.37 -5.17 14.31
N LYS A 184 0.82 -5.28 13.69
CA LYS A 184 1.53 -6.54 13.53
C LYS A 184 2.52 -6.74 14.69
N PHE A 185 2.37 -7.84 15.41
CA PHE A 185 3.33 -8.36 16.37
C PHE A 185 4.08 -9.57 15.78
N LYS A 186 5.05 -10.09 16.54
CA LYS A 186 5.92 -11.17 16.04
C LYS A 186 5.16 -12.42 15.59
N PHE A 187 4.11 -12.81 16.31
CA PHE A 187 3.38 -14.06 16.09
C PHE A 187 1.89 -13.85 15.79
N TYR A 188 1.32 -12.69 16.11
CA TYR A 188 -0.10 -12.38 15.96
C TYR A 188 -0.28 -10.95 15.45
N GLN A 189 -1.51 -10.61 15.12
CA GLN A 189 -1.92 -9.23 14.83
C GLN A 189 -3.07 -8.84 15.75
N GLU A 190 -3.13 -7.57 16.08
CA GLU A 190 -4.28 -6.99 16.77
C GLU A 190 -5.06 -6.14 15.76
N CYS A 191 -6.40 -6.34 15.77
CA CYS A 191 -7.32 -5.58 14.93
C CYS A 191 -8.14 -4.65 15.83
N TYR A 192 -8.16 -3.35 15.49
CA TYR A 192 -8.81 -2.28 16.24
C TYR A 192 -9.88 -1.63 15.40
N VAL A 193 -11.08 -1.45 15.94
CA VAL A 193 -12.17 -0.70 15.29
C VAL A 193 -12.06 0.81 15.50
N GLU A 194 -11.27 1.24 16.48
CA GLU A 194 -10.93 2.64 16.72
C GLU A 194 -9.43 2.82 16.80
N HIS A 195 -8.87 3.81 16.09
CA HIS A 195 -7.44 4.09 16.09
C HIS A 195 -7.16 5.55 15.69
N PRO A 196 -6.12 6.20 16.25
CA PRO A 196 -5.80 7.60 15.94
C PRO A 196 -5.58 7.90 14.45
N CYS A 197 -5.13 6.93 13.65
CA CYS A 197 -4.91 7.11 12.21
C CYS A 197 -6.21 7.24 11.39
N HIS A 198 -7.38 6.92 11.94
CA HIS A 198 -8.65 6.93 11.19
C HIS A 198 -9.03 8.32 10.66
N ALA A 199 -8.80 9.37 11.45
CA ALA A 199 -9.04 10.74 11.01
C ALA A 199 -8.20 11.13 9.80
N ILE A 200 -6.92 10.70 9.77
CA ILE A 200 -6.01 10.92 8.64
C ILE A 200 -6.51 10.16 7.40
N CYS A 201 -6.98 8.92 7.59
CA CYS A 201 -7.51 8.11 6.50
C CYS A 201 -8.69 8.79 5.79
N THR A 202 -9.57 9.48 6.52
CA THR A 202 -10.71 10.20 5.92
C THR A 202 -10.23 11.26 4.93
N THR A 203 -9.25 12.07 5.30
CA THR A 203 -8.68 13.10 4.42
C THR A 203 -8.02 12.46 3.18
N LEU A 204 -7.24 11.41 3.37
CA LEU A 204 -6.55 10.72 2.28
C LEU A 204 -7.53 10.06 1.30
N VAL A 205 -8.52 9.33 1.81
CA VAL A 205 -9.53 8.64 1.00
C VAL A 205 -10.30 9.66 0.13
N GLN A 206 -10.67 10.78 0.72
CA GLN A 206 -11.38 11.85 0.00
C GLN A 206 -10.48 12.52 -1.05
N HIS A 207 -9.25 12.90 -0.69
CA HIS A 207 -8.33 13.59 -1.60
C HIS A 207 -7.96 12.74 -2.81
N PHE A 208 -7.62 11.47 -2.58
CA PHE A 208 -7.21 10.54 -3.64
C PHE A 208 -8.39 9.85 -4.33
N GLN A 209 -9.63 10.23 -4.02
CA GLN A 209 -10.84 9.63 -4.59
C GLN A 209 -10.78 8.09 -4.56
N CYS A 210 -10.43 7.55 -3.38
CA CYS A 210 -10.29 6.11 -3.23
C CYS A 210 -11.65 5.42 -3.41
N ASP A 211 -11.62 4.25 -4.10
CA ASP A 211 -12.81 3.50 -4.48
C ASP A 211 -12.55 2.00 -4.50
N GLY A 212 -12.95 1.31 -3.45
CA GLY A 212 -12.75 -0.13 -3.31
C GLY A 212 -12.27 -0.58 -1.94
N LEU A 213 -11.51 -1.66 -1.93
CA LEU A 213 -10.83 -2.16 -0.75
C LEU A 213 -9.36 -1.72 -0.84
N ILE A 214 -8.94 -0.87 0.06
CA ILE A 214 -7.60 -0.28 0.08
C ILE A 214 -6.91 -0.50 1.41
N ASN A 215 -5.62 -0.21 1.45
CA ASN A 215 -4.83 -0.26 2.67
C ASN A 215 -3.94 0.98 2.79
N ILE A 216 -3.98 1.65 3.95
CA ILE A 216 -3.10 2.77 4.26
C ILE A 216 -2.16 2.35 5.38
N GLN A 217 -0.86 2.58 5.18
CA GLN A 217 0.18 2.20 6.14
C GLN A 217 0.73 3.41 6.87
N PHE A 218 0.98 3.22 8.15
CA PHE A 218 1.58 4.22 9.04
C PHE A 218 2.71 3.61 9.85
N LYS A 219 3.63 4.47 10.27
CA LYS A 219 4.72 4.09 11.18
C LYS A 219 4.94 5.18 12.21
N GLN A 220 5.19 4.78 13.45
CA GLN A 220 5.53 5.70 14.51
C GLN A 220 7.00 6.12 14.45
N ASP A 221 7.26 7.36 14.81
CA ASP A 221 8.58 7.81 15.19
C ASP A 221 8.91 7.40 16.65
N ASP A 222 10.05 7.84 17.14
CA ASP A 222 10.54 7.59 18.51
C ASP A 222 9.73 8.32 19.59
N GLN A 223 8.89 9.30 19.20
CA GLN A 223 7.97 10.02 20.10
C GLN A 223 6.56 9.40 20.09
N GLY A 224 6.34 8.35 19.30
CA GLY A 224 5.05 7.69 19.17
C GLY A 224 4.07 8.39 18.22
N VAL A 225 4.52 9.37 17.45
CA VAL A 225 3.68 10.05 16.45
C VAL A 225 3.56 9.18 15.20
N TRP A 226 2.32 8.98 14.73
CA TRP A 226 2.05 8.22 13.51
C TRP A 226 2.31 9.06 12.27
N HIS A 227 3.18 8.57 11.39
CA HIS A 227 3.48 9.13 10.08
C HIS A 227 2.94 8.22 8.98
N ILE A 228 2.42 8.83 7.92
CA ILE A 228 1.91 8.13 6.75
C ILE A 228 3.08 7.56 5.96
N LEU A 229 3.01 6.26 5.59
CA LEU A 229 3.97 5.61 4.72
C LEU A 229 3.53 5.58 3.25
N GLU A 230 2.34 5.06 3.00
CA GLU A 230 1.79 4.87 1.65
C GLU A 230 0.30 4.49 1.67
N ILE A 231 -0.37 4.69 0.54
CA ILE A 231 -1.65 4.06 0.20
C ILE A 231 -1.37 2.90 -0.76
N ASN A 232 -1.96 1.74 -0.48
CA ASN A 232 -2.05 0.64 -1.42
C ASN A 232 -3.50 0.59 -1.94
N PRO A 233 -3.77 0.88 -3.23
CA PRO A 233 -5.12 0.86 -3.78
C PRO A 233 -5.61 -0.58 -4.02
N ARG A 234 -5.42 -1.43 -3.05
CA ARG A 234 -5.76 -2.86 -3.01
C ARG A 234 -5.74 -3.40 -1.59
N PRO A 235 -6.38 -4.55 -1.32
CA PRO A 235 -6.26 -5.23 -0.03
C PRO A 235 -4.82 -5.63 0.31
N ALA A 236 -4.47 -5.52 1.58
CA ALA A 236 -3.20 -6.03 2.13
C ALA A 236 -3.25 -7.55 2.34
N GLY A 237 -2.08 -8.19 2.50
CA GLY A 237 -2.00 -9.64 2.76
C GLY A 237 -2.72 -10.11 4.03
N GLY A 238 -2.79 -9.25 5.06
CA GLY A 238 -3.53 -9.55 6.30
C GLY A 238 -4.97 -9.03 6.32
N PHE A 239 -5.49 -8.53 5.22
CA PHE A 239 -6.82 -7.92 5.13
C PHE A 239 -7.93 -8.78 5.72
N ALA A 240 -7.91 -10.09 5.45
CA ALA A 240 -8.94 -11.01 5.94
C ALA A 240 -9.03 -11.10 7.48
N TYR A 241 -7.99 -10.72 8.21
CA TYR A 241 -8.00 -10.77 9.68
C TYR A 241 -8.97 -9.76 10.29
N THR A 242 -9.28 -8.68 9.57
CA THR A 242 -10.20 -7.63 10.02
C THR A 242 -11.61 -8.15 10.28
N GLN A 243 -12.05 -9.20 9.57
CA GLN A 243 -13.40 -9.79 9.74
C GLN A 243 -13.66 -10.31 11.16
N HIS A 244 -12.61 -10.66 11.92
CA HIS A 244 -12.75 -11.14 13.29
C HIS A 244 -13.25 -10.05 14.27
N THR A 245 -13.18 -8.77 13.87
CA THR A 245 -13.83 -7.68 14.64
C THR A 245 -15.35 -7.65 14.45
N GLY A 246 -15.92 -8.44 13.57
CA GLY A 246 -17.33 -8.34 13.16
C GLY A 246 -17.56 -7.40 11.98
N ILE A 247 -16.58 -6.56 11.62
CA ILE A 247 -16.65 -5.68 10.45
C ILE A 247 -16.20 -6.45 9.21
N ASN A 248 -17.13 -6.66 8.28
CA ASN A 248 -16.84 -7.30 6.99
C ASN A 248 -16.70 -6.23 5.90
N LEU A 249 -15.46 -5.77 5.68
CA LEU A 249 -15.16 -4.71 4.72
C LEU A 249 -15.58 -5.06 3.28
N VAL A 250 -15.56 -6.35 2.91
CA VAL A 250 -16.04 -6.79 1.59
C VAL A 250 -17.55 -6.62 1.49
N ALA A 251 -18.28 -7.03 2.53
CA ALA A 251 -19.73 -6.88 2.56
C ALA A 251 -20.16 -5.40 2.56
N GLU A 252 -19.44 -4.53 3.27
CA GLU A 252 -19.69 -3.08 3.25
C GLU A 252 -19.56 -2.52 1.82
N LEU A 253 -18.47 -2.85 1.12
CA LEU A 253 -18.28 -2.39 -0.26
C LEU A 253 -19.33 -2.96 -1.21
N MET A 254 -19.63 -4.26 -1.11
CA MET A 254 -20.62 -4.91 -2.00
C MET A 254 -22.03 -4.38 -1.75
N ALA A 255 -22.41 -4.18 -0.49
CA ALA A 255 -23.71 -3.60 -0.15
C ALA A 255 -23.88 -2.20 -0.75
N GLU A 256 -22.86 -1.35 -0.64
CA GLU A 256 -22.87 -0.02 -1.25
C GLU A 256 -22.96 -0.09 -2.79
N LYS A 257 -22.07 -0.87 -3.43
CA LYS A 257 -21.99 -0.94 -4.89
C LYS A 257 -23.22 -1.57 -5.55
N LEU A 258 -23.87 -2.51 -4.89
CA LEU A 258 -25.02 -3.25 -5.39
C LEU A 258 -26.35 -2.80 -4.76
N GLN A 259 -26.32 -1.76 -3.92
CA GLN A 259 -27.48 -1.22 -3.21
C GLN A 259 -28.24 -2.31 -2.42
N LEU A 260 -27.48 -3.13 -1.68
CA LEU A 260 -28.00 -4.23 -0.89
C LEU A 260 -28.14 -3.82 0.58
N ALA A 261 -29.16 -4.34 1.25
CA ALA A 261 -29.26 -4.21 2.68
C ALA A 261 -28.16 -5.05 3.38
N LEU A 262 -27.51 -4.46 4.39
CA LEU A 262 -26.46 -5.13 5.15
C LEU A 262 -26.84 -5.17 6.64
N VAL A 263 -26.86 -6.37 7.21
CA VAL A 263 -26.97 -6.57 8.66
C VAL A 263 -25.56 -6.54 9.26
N ARG A 264 -25.32 -5.60 10.17
CA ARG A 264 -24.05 -5.44 10.85
C ARG A 264 -24.12 -6.03 12.26
N PRO A 265 -23.24 -6.99 12.59
CA PRO A 265 -23.11 -7.42 13.99
C PRO A 265 -22.49 -6.29 14.84
N GLU A 266 -22.65 -6.37 16.12
CA GLU A 266 -21.94 -5.48 17.06
C GLU A 266 -20.44 -5.72 16.93
N PRO A 267 -19.62 -4.69 16.65
CA PRO A 267 -18.19 -4.88 16.48
C PRO A 267 -17.47 -5.11 17.79
N ILE A 268 -16.43 -5.94 17.77
CA ILE A 268 -15.53 -6.17 18.89
C ILE A 268 -14.40 -5.15 18.82
N ALA A 269 -14.23 -4.33 19.84
CA ALA A 269 -13.34 -3.18 19.86
C ALA A 269 -11.87 -3.54 19.53
N VAL A 270 -11.37 -4.67 20.08
CA VAL A 270 -10.02 -5.19 19.84
C VAL A 270 -10.06 -6.70 19.76
N VAL A 271 -9.43 -7.26 18.72
CA VAL A 271 -9.31 -8.72 18.53
C VAL A 271 -7.89 -9.09 18.23
N GLN A 272 -7.36 -10.10 18.90
CA GLN A 272 -6.08 -10.72 18.58
C GLN A 272 -6.30 -11.86 17.60
N VAL A 273 -5.55 -11.85 16.48
CA VAL A 273 -5.62 -12.87 15.43
C VAL A 273 -4.27 -13.55 15.28
N LEU A 274 -4.24 -14.85 15.52
CA LEU A 274 -3.07 -15.70 15.30
C LEU A 274 -3.22 -16.38 13.92
N PRO A 275 -2.39 -16.01 12.91
CA PRO A 275 -2.40 -16.71 11.63
C PRO A 275 -1.80 -18.09 11.80
N VAL A 276 -2.50 -19.12 11.30
CA VAL A 276 -2.02 -20.49 11.28
C VAL A 276 -1.91 -20.98 9.84
N MET A 277 -0.82 -21.69 9.53
CA MET A 277 -0.65 -22.36 8.25
C MET A 277 -1.05 -23.83 8.41
N GLN A 278 -1.88 -24.31 7.49
CA GLN A 278 -2.27 -25.70 7.41
C GLN A 278 -1.71 -26.31 6.13
N SER A 279 -1.03 -27.46 6.24
CA SER A 279 -0.63 -28.24 5.08
C SER A 279 -1.80 -29.11 4.59
N ILE A 280 -2.02 -29.13 3.28
CA ILE A 280 -3.02 -29.97 2.63
C ILE A 280 -2.26 -30.95 1.74
N LYS A 281 -2.56 -32.25 1.87
CA LYS A 281 -2.05 -33.25 0.94
C LYS A 281 -2.68 -33.01 -0.43
N MET A 282 -1.86 -32.81 -1.46
CA MET A 282 -2.31 -32.79 -2.85
C MET A 282 -2.49 -34.25 -3.30
N ASP A 283 -3.68 -34.64 -3.72
CA ASP A 283 -3.89 -35.91 -4.38
C ASP A 283 -3.42 -35.80 -5.83
N ASP A 284 -2.79 -36.87 -6.36
CA ASP A 284 -2.15 -36.91 -7.69
C ASP A 284 -3.15 -36.86 -8.87
N THR A 285 -4.29 -36.22 -8.69
CA THR A 285 -5.35 -36.09 -9.70
C THR A 285 -5.50 -34.63 -10.15
N HIS A 286 -4.42 -34.06 -10.79
CA HIS A 286 -4.56 -32.90 -11.68
C HIS A 286 -3.49 -32.94 -12.78
#